data_0ff7e62dbd1eebee1759b2534e13e948
#
_entry.id   0ff7e62dbd1eebee1759b2534e13e948
#
_cell.length_a   1.000
_cell.length_b   1.000
_cell.length_c   1.000
_cell.angle_alpha   90.00
_cell.angle_beta   90.00
_cell.angle_gamma   90.00
#
_symmetry.space_group_name_H-M   'P 1'
#
loop_
_entity.id
_entity.type
_entity.pdbx_description
1 polymer ?
#
loop_
_entity_poly.entity_id
_entity_poly.type
_entity_poly.pdbx_seq_one_letter_code
_entity_poly.pdbx_strand_id
1 'polypeptide(L)'
;SFAFASAANADVCDTPSKLGDMGSFPGEVITVQGSLLGTDQEMFLNTVSCFEKATGAKIQYSGSRDFAALVVADMRSNNPPNIAIFPQPGLAADMAAEGHLVPIGDDAAAWMKDNYGAGSSWVDLGTYADANGNDHFYGFAYKMDLKSLVWYSPEQFEDNGYEIPATMEELIELSDQMVADGNTPWCIGVESGNATGWTATDWMEDIMLRTTSAENYDRWVSNDLAFNSPEVINAMELYGKFSRNDDYVAGGAASVATTSFGDAPKGLFTSPPSCMMHRHASFLTGIFPDKGEEVARGEADAFYFPPFASGNLGNPVLGAGTLYTMAKDSPATRGFFKYLQQASAHEAWMQQGVFLTAHKGADLSAYATPLLRKQGEILANATTFRFDASDLMPGAIGAGAFWSEMTAFANGQDANTTADNIQAAWDAIK
;
A
#
# COMPACT_ATOMS: atom_id res chain seq x y z
N SER A 1 -42.51 8.13 25.07
CA SER A 1 -41.57 9.03 24.36
C SER A 1 -40.16 8.58 24.63
N PHE A 2 -39.57 7.82 23.72
CA PHE A 2 -38.16 7.53 23.71
C PHE A 2 -37.45 8.70 23.04
N ALA A 3 -36.69 9.45 23.83
CA ALA A 3 -35.77 10.45 23.31
C ALA A 3 -34.60 9.72 22.63
N PHE A 4 -34.52 9.78 21.32
CA PHE A 4 -33.29 9.51 20.59
C PHE A 4 -32.31 10.63 20.93
N ALA A 5 -31.34 10.35 21.80
CA ALA A 5 -30.19 11.18 21.93
C ALA A 5 -29.42 11.06 20.59
N SER A 6 -29.42 12.12 19.78
CA SER A 6 -28.49 12.24 18.67
C SER A 6 -27.09 12.20 19.26
N ALA A 7 -26.32 11.17 18.98
CA ALA A 7 -24.90 11.20 19.24
C ALA A 7 -24.36 12.42 18.49
N ALA A 8 -23.90 13.44 19.22
CA ALA A 8 -23.15 14.54 18.65
C ALA A 8 -21.97 13.87 17.90
N ASN A 9 -21.83 14.14 16.60
CA ASN A 9 -20.66 13.71 15.86
C ASN A 9 -19.44 14.24 16.61
N ALA A 10 -18.64 13.33 17.19
CA ALA A 10 -17.41 13.70 17.86
C ALA A 10 -16.54 14.46 16.86
N ASP A 11 -15.96 15.60 17.26
CA ASP A 11 -15.04 16.37 16.42
C ASP A 11 -13.83 15.46 16.10
N VAL A 12 -13.52 15.27 14.83
CA VAL A 12 -12.37 14.46 14.40
C VAL A 12 -11.04 14.97 14.97
N CYS A 13 -11.01 16.23 15.43
CA CYS A 13 -9.87 16.85 16.07
C CYS A 13 -9.74 16.49 17.56
N ASP A 14 -10.74 15.85 18.13
CA ASP A 14 -10.67 15.29 19.49
C ASP A 14 -9.99 13.92 19.44
N THR A 15 -8.69 13.93 19.58
CA THR A 15 -7.82 12.76 19.44
C THR A 15 -7.16 12.39 20.76
N PRO A 16 -6.77 11.09 20.95
CA PRO A 16 -6.04 10.66 22.16
C PRO A 16 -4.77 11.47 22.42
N SER A 17 -4.01 11.78 21.38
CA SER A 17 -2.80 12.59 21.46
C SER A 17 -3.12 14.08 21.33
N LYS A 18 -2.41 14.90 22.10
CA LYS A 18 -2.55 16.36 21.99
C LYS A 18 -1.79 16.89 20.78
N LEU A 19 -2.41 17.87 20.10
CA LEU A 19 -1.78 18.62 19.04
C LEU A 19 -0.75 19.61 19.62
N GLY A 20 0.48 19.55 19.12
CA GLY A 20 1.56 20.46 19.48
C GLY A 20 1.49 21.79 18.74
N ASP A 21 2.38 22.71 19.08
CA ASP A 21 2.53 23.98 18.36
C ASP A 21 3.15 23.78 16.98
N MET A 22 2.52 24.33 15.95
CA MET A 22 2.97 24.27 14.56
C MET A 22 3.19 25.66 13.96
N GLY A 23 2.98 26.70 14.76
CA GLY A 23 3.02 28.09 14.35
C GLY A 23 1.61 28.70 14.18
N SER A 24 1.58 29.95 13.80
CA SER A 24 0.36 30.73 13.57
C SER A 24 0.43 31.40 12.20
N PHE A 25 -0.56 31.15 11.36
CA PHE A 25 -0.57 31.56 9.95
C PHE A 25 -1.96 32.13 9.55
N PRO A 26 -2.47 33.15 10.24
CA PRO A 26 -3.83 33.64 10.01
C PRO A 26 -4.00 34.16 8.59
N GLY A 27 -4.98 33.59 7.87
CA GLY A 27 -5.32 33.98 6.51
C GLY A 27 -4.37 33.50 5.41
N GLU A 28 -3.29 32.80 5.74
CA GLU A 28 -2.43 32.19 4.71
C GLU A 28 -3.14 31.00 4.06
N VAL A 29 -2.99 30.88 2.73
CA VAL A 29 -3.59 29.80 1.94
C VAL A 29 -2.49 28.83 1.50
N ILE A 30 -2.70 27.56 1.74
CA ILE A 30 -1.89 26.45 1.24
C ILE A 30 -2.68 25.74 0.15
N THR A 31 -2.20 25.79 -1.08
CA THR A 31 -2.78 25.06 -2.20
C THR A 31 -2.26 23.63 -2.22
N VAL A 32 -3.17 22.67 -2.37
CA VAL A 32 -2.85 21.24 -2.35
C VAL A 32 -3.47 20.57 -3.57
N GLN A 33 -2.69 19.83 -4.34
CA GLN A 33 -3.18 18.98 -5.43
C GLN A 33 -2.96 17.51 -5.09
N GLY A 34 -3.94 16.67 -5.44
CA GLY A 34 -3.86 15.22 -5.19
C GLY A 34 -4.88 14.44 -5.99
N SER A 35 -4.88 13.14 -5.77
CA SER A 35 -5.82 12.19 -6.40
C SER A 35 -6.96 11.75 -5.47
N LEU A 36 -7.03 12.27 -4.24
CA LEU A 36 -8.10 11.94 -3.32
C LEU A 36 -9.44 12.52 -3.82
N LEU A 37 -10.47 11.69 -3.89
CA LEU A 37 -11.80 12.02 -4.35
C LEU A 37 -12.87 11.39 -3.45
N GLY A 38 -14.09 11.88 -3.52
CA GLY A 38 -15.23 11.31 -2.79
C GLY A 38 -14.98 11.26 -1.28
N THR A 39 -15.23 10.10 -0.67
CA THR A 39 -15.11 9.89 0.77
C THR A 39 -13.68 10.12 1.28
N ASP A 40 -12.66 9.70 0.51
CA ASP A 40 -11.26 9.93 0.89
C ASP A 40 -10.91 11.41 0.95
N GLN A 41 -11.43 12.20 -0.01
CA GLN A 41 -11.29 13.66 0.02
C GLN A 41 -12.00 14.29 1.23
N GLU A 42 -13.20 13.84 1.55
CA GLU A 42 -13.93 14.33 2.72
C GLU A 42 -13.18 14.05 4.02
N MET A 43 -12.66 12.84 4.18
CA MET A 43 -11.86 12.45 5.35
C MET A 43 -10.57 13.27 5.45
N PHE A 44 -9.90 13.51 4.32
CA PHE A 44 -8.71 14.38 4.26
C PHE A 44 -9.06 15.81 4.70
N LEU A 45 -10.11 16.41 4.14
CA LEU A 45 -10.52 17.78 4.49
C LEU A 45 -10.91 17.90 5.96
N ASN A 46 -11.61 16.91 6.51
CA ASN A 46 -11.93 16.86 7.95
C ASN A 46 -10.65 16.83 8.79
N THR A 47 -9.67 16.01 8.38
CA THR A 47 -8.39 15.87 9.08
C THR A 47 -7.59 17.17 9.07
N VAL A 48 -7.44 17.81 7.91
CA VAL A 48 -6.66 19.05 7.80
C VAL A 48 -7.36 20.25 8.42
N SER A 49 -8.68 20.17 8.66
CA SER A 49 -9.41 21.21 9.40
C SER A 49 -8.85 21.43 10.80
N CYS A 50 -8.24 20.39 11.40
CA CYS A 50 -7.60 20.51 12.71
C CYS A 50 -6.37 21.42 12.66
N PHE A 51 -5.59 21.34 11.58
CA PHE A 51 -4.48 22.25 11.33
C PHE A 51 -4.99 23.69 11.09
N GLU A 52 -6.06 23.85 10.31
CA GLU A 52 -6.66 25.15 10.04
C GLU A 52 -7.14 25.83 11.33
N LYS A 53 -7.84 25.08 12.17
CA LYS A 53 -8.31 25.55 13.49
C LYS A 53 -7.17 25.97 14.41
N ALA A 54 -6.08 25.20 14.42
CA ALA A 54 -4.93 25.44 15.29
C ALA A 54 -4.04 26.60 14.84
N THR A 55 -3.92 26.85 13.54
CA THR A 55 -2.92 27.78 12.97
C THR A 55 -3.52 29.01 12.31
N GLY A 56 -4.81 28.98 11.92
CA GLY A 56 -5.47 30.03 11.13
C GLY A 56 -5.18 29.98 9.64
N ALA A 57 -4.35 29.06 9.17
CA ALA A 57 -4.14 28.81 7.74
C ALA A 57 -5.40 28.19 7.09
N LYS A 58 -5.48 28.26 5.78
CA LYS A 58 -6.52 27.65 4.96
C LYS A 58 -5.94 26.70 3.95
N ILE A 59 -6.51 25.49 3.88
CA ILE A 59 -6.16 24.48 2.90
C ILE A 59 -7.12 24.58 1.72
N GLN A 60 -6.56 24.80 0.53
CA GLN A 60 -7.31 24.79 -0.72
C GLN A 60 -6.91 23.55 -1.51
N TYR A 61 -7.73 22.50 -1.42
CA TYR A 61 -7.50 21.23 -2.05
C TYR A 61 -8.14 21.14 -3.44
N SER A 62 -7.40 20.61 -4.40
CA SER A 62 -7.87 20.26 -5.74
C SER A 62 -7.57 18.78 -6.04
N GLY A 63 -8.63 17.98 -6.07
CA GLY A 63 -8.56 16.55 -6.38
C GLY A 63 -8.89 16.27 -7.85
N SER A 64 -8.14 15.35 -8.49
CA SER A 64 -8.41 14.94 -9.86
C SER A 64 -7.97 13.50 -10.12
N ARG A 65 -8.73 12.79 -10.96
CA ARG A 65 -8.29 11.50 -11.54
C ARG A 65 -7.09 11.67 -12.46
N ASP A 66 -6.96 12.83 -13.08
CA ASP A 66 -5.88 13.19 -13.99
C ASP A 66 -4.74 13.91 -13.26
N PHE A 67 -4.62 13.72 -11.95
CA PHE A 67 -3.64 14.39 -11.09
C PHE A 67 -2.24 14.37 -11.68
N ALA A 68 -1.76 13.21 -12.14
CA ALA A 68 -0.41 13.07 -12.66
C ALA A 68 -0.12 14.01 -13.84
N ALA A 69 -1.05 14.10 -14.79
CA ALA A 69 -0.90 15.00 -15.94
C ALA A 69 -1.02 16.47 -15.55
N LEU A 70 -1.97 16.80 -14.66
CA LEU A 70 -2.24 18.18 -14.23
C LEU A 70 -1.08 18.74 -13.39
N VAL A 71 -0.58 17.98 -12.42
CA VAL A 71 0.51 18.45 -11.55
C VAL A 71 1.80 18.68 -12.33
N VAL A 72 2.12 17.81 -13.28
CA VAL A 72 3.29 17.97 -14.16
C VAL A 72 3.14 19.23 -15.02
N ALA A 73 1.97 19.45 -15.63
CA ALA A 73 1.71 20.64 -16.44
C ALA A 73 1.82 21.92 -15.61
N ASP A 74 1.26 21.95 -14.40
CA ASP A 74 1.33 23.11 -13.51
C ASP A 74 2.76 23.39 -13.05
N MET A 75 3.53 22.37 -12.67
CA MET A 75 4.94 22.52 -12.30
C MET A 75 5.81 23.05 -13.45
N ARG A 76 5.67 22.47 -14.63
CA ARG A 76 6.43 22.88 -15.82
C ARG A 76 6.02 24.26 -16.36
N SER A 77 4.79 24.70 -16.12
CA SER A 77 4.32 26.05 -16.44
C SER A 77 4.63 27.10 -15.38
N ASN A 78 5.41 26.73 -14.36
CA ASN A 78 5.78 27.58 -13.22
C ASN A 78 4.58 28.09 -12.39
N ASN A 79 3.57 27.24 -12.27
CA ASN A 79 2.39 27.47 -11.45
C ASN A 79 2.13 26.29 -10.48
N PRO A 80 3.13 25.88 -9.65
CA PRO A 80 3.00 24.73 -8.78
C PRO A 80 2.03 25.00 -7.62
N PRO A 81 1.38 23.95 -7.07
CA PRO A 81 0.75 24.03 -5.76
C PRO A 81 1.82 24.23 -4.67
N ASN A 82 1.38 24.59 -3.44
CA ASN A 82 2.29 24.48 -2.30
C ASN A 82 2.65 23.03 -2.02
N ILE A 83 1.65 22.14 -2.04
CA ILE A 83 1.80 20.71 -1.76
C ILE A 83 1.21 19.90 -2.91
N ALA A 84 1.96 18.89 -3.36
CA ALA A 84 1.48 17.85 -4.26
C ALA A 84 1.53 16.49 -3.56
N ILE A 85 0.41 15.75 -3.60
CA ILE A 85 0.27 14.44 -2.97
C ILE A 85 0.40 13.38 -4.05
N PHE A 86 1.57 12.72 -4.12
CA PHE A 86 1.88 11.73 -5.15
C PHE A 86 1.53 10.33 -4.69
N PRO A 87 0.68 9.59 -5.42
CA PRO A 87 0.53 8.15 -5.22
C PRO A 87 1.68 7.35 -5.88
N GLN A 88 2.46 7.98 -6.78
CA GLN A 88 3.55 7.36 -7.53
C GLN A 88 4.90 7.98 -7.14
N PRO A 89 5.75 7.26 -6.40
CA PRO A 89 7.08 7.77 -6.03
C PRO A 89 7.97 8.11 -7.23
N GLY A 90 7.88 7.34 -8.31
CA GLY A 90 8.65 7.60 -9.54
C GLY A 90 8.34 8.96 -10.16
N LEU A 91 7.08 9.37 -10.22
CA LEU A 91 6.70 10.69 -10.73
C LEU A 91 7.19 11.81 -9.81
N ALA A 92 7.14 11.62 -8.49
CA ALA A 92 7.70 12.57 -7.55
C ALA A 92 9.22 12.73 -7.74
N ALA A 93 9.93 11.62 -7.95
CA ALA A 93 11.37 11.63 -8.25
C ALA A 93 11.70 12.39 -9.55
N ASP A 94 10.91 12.20 -10.61
CA ASP A 94 11.06 12.94 -11.86
C ASP A 94 10.90 14.45 -11.63
N MET A 95 9.89 14.86 -10.87
CA MET A 95 9.65 16.28 -10.55
C MET A 95 10.78 16.87 -9.69
N ALA A 96 11.36 16.09 -8.79
CA ALA A 96 12.54 16.51 -8.02
C ALA A 96 13.76 16.68 -8.92
N ALA A 97 14.03 15.74 -9.82
CA ALA A 97 15.14 15.80 -10.79
C ALA A 97 15.01 16.97 -11.77
N GLU A 98 13.78 17.35 -12.13
CA GLU A 98 13.51 18.56 -12.94
C GLU A 98 13.61 19.87 -12.14
N GLY A 99 13.78 19.81 -10.81
CA GLY A 99 13.91 21.00 -9.96
C GLY A 99 12.57 21.62 -9.54
N HIS A 100 11.46 20.88 -9.64
CA HIS A 100 10.12 21.38 -9.31
C HIS A 100 9.70 21.17 -7.86
N LEU A 101 10.48 20.41 -7.08
CA LEU A 101 10.20 20.17 -5.66
C LEU A 101 11.20 20.90 -4.77
N VAL A 102 10.75 21.24 -3.57
CA VAL A 102 11.56 21.84 -2.50
C VAL A 102 11.79 20.78 -1.43
N PRO A 103 13.04 20.55 -0.98
CA PRO A 103 13.32 19.60 0.10
C PRO A 103 12.52 19.94 1.37
N ILE A 104 11.95 18.92 1.99
CA ILE A 104 11.29 19.08 3.29
C ILE A 104 12.33 19.31 4.38
N GLY A 105 13.48 18.67 4.28
CA GLY A 105 14.64 18.87 5.11
C GLY A 105 15.06 17.65 5.92
N ASP A 106 16.31 17.67 6.36
CA ASP A 106 16.96 16.57 7.06
C ASP A 106 16.33 16.29 8.44
N ASP A 107 15.83 17.34 9.11
CA ASP A 107 15.14 17.20 10.40
C ASP A 107 13.86 16.35 10.27
N ALA A 108 13.09 16.54 9.21
CA ALA A 108 11.91 15.75 8.94
C ALA A 108 12.25 14.30 8.58
N ALA A 109 13.32 14.07 7.83
CA ALA A 109 13.83 12.74 7.53
C ALA A 109 14.29 12.00 8.80
N ALA A 110 15.06 12.66 9.65
CA ALA A 110 15.49 12.10 10.94
C ALA A 110 14.31 11.78 11.85
N TRP A 111 13.34 12.67 11.92
CA TRP A 111 12.11 12.44 12.68
C TRP A 111 11.35 11.19 12.17
N MET A 112 11.16 11.06 10.85
CA MET A 112 10.47 9.91 10.26
C MET A 112 11.21 8.61 10.53
N LYS A 113 12.54 8.61 10.40
CA LYS A 113 13.38 7.46 10.71
C LYS A 113 13.15 6.94 12.14
N ASP A 114 13.03 7.86 13.10
CA ASP A 114 12.92 7.53 14.52
C ASP A 114 11.48 7.19 14.94
N ASN A 115 10.48 7.76 14.28
CA ASN A 115 9.08 7.68 14.70
C ASN A 115 8.21 6.72 13.90
N TYR A 116 8.65 6.26 12.73
CA TYR A 116 7.91 5.29 11.92
C TYR A 116 8.43 3.87 12.10
N GLY A 117 7.56 2.89 12.11
CA GLY A 117 7.92 1.49 11.87
C GLY A 117 8.62 1.38 10.51
N ALA A 118 9.75 0.68 10.43
CA ALA A 118 10.62 0.65 9.25
C ALA A 118 11.05 2.05 8.76
N GLY A 119 11.31 2.97 9.68
CA GLY A 119 11.51 4.40 9.40
C GLY A 119 12.55 4.71 8.33
N SER A 120 13.67 3.97 8.28
CA SER A 120 14.69 4.13 7.22
C SER A 120 14.12 3.83 5.84
N SER A 121 13.26 2.81 5.70
CA SER A 121 12.61 2.48 4.43
C SER A 121 11.72 3.63 3.92
N TRP A 122 11.02 4.30 4.83
CA TRP A 122 10.17 5.43 4.48
C TRP A 122 10.96 6.67 4.09
N VAL A 123 12.10 6.91 4.74
CA VAL A 123 13.02 8.00 4.36
C VAL A 123 13.61 7.74 2.97
N ASP A 124 14.07 6.52 2.72
CA ASP A 124 14.62 6.15 1.41
C ASP A 124 13.58 6.31 0.29
N LEU A 125 12.33 5.91 0.54
CA LEU A 125 11.23 6.07 -0.41
C LEU A 125 10.95 7.53 -0.78
N GLY A 126 11.14 8.47 0.14
CA GLY A 126 10.93 9.91 -0.06
C GLY A 126 12.18 10.68 -0.44
N THR A 127 13.32 10.01 -0.62
CA THR A 127 14.62 10.65 -0.96
C THR A 127 14.90 10.51 -2.46
N TYR A 128 15.12 11.63 -3.10
CA TYR A 128 15.32 11.71 -4.55
C TYR A 128 16.49 12.62 -4.88
N ALA A 129 17.09 12.43 -6.05
CA ALA A 129 18.09 13.33 -6.61
C ALA A 129 17.45 14.64 -7.08
N ASP A 130 18.10 15.76 -6.80
CA ASP A 130 17.76 17.06 -7.39
C ASP A 130 18.29 17.19 -8.83
N ALA A 131 18.10 18.36 -9.45
CA ALA A 131 18.58 18.65 -10.81
C ALA A 131 20.11 18.57 -10.97
N ASN A 132 20.86 18.59 -9.87
CA ASN A 132 22.33 18.46 -9.85
C ASN A 132 22.79 17.05 -9.45
N GLY A 133 21.87 16.13 -9.19
CA GLY A 133 22.18 14.77 -8.77
C GLY A 133 22.46 14.60 -7.27
N ASN A 134 22.12 15.58 -6.43
CA ASN A 134 22.26 15.50 -4.99
C ASN A 134 20.95 15.01 -4.37
N ASP A 135 21.05 14.03 -3.46
CA ASP A 135 19.90 13.46 -2.78
C ASP A 135 19.37 14.38 -1.68
N HIS A 136 18.03 14.54 -1.64
CA HIS A 136 17.32 15.25 -0.60
C HIS A 136 16.02 14.55 -0.24
N PHE A 137 15.51 14.78 0.97
CA PHE A 137 14.23 14.27 1.41
C PHE A 137 13.09 15.18 0.93
N TYR A 138 12.28 14.68 0.00
CA TYR A 138 11.19 15.40 -0.65
C TYR A 138 9.79 14.84 -0.33
N GLY A 139 9.68 13.55 -0.04
CA GLY A 139 8.40 12.86 0.09
C GLY A 139 8.10 12.40 1.51
N PHE A 140 7.10 13.02 2.14
CA PHE A 140 6.63 12.64 3.47
C PHE A 140 5.49 11.64 3.33
N ALA A 141 5.69 10.39 3.75
CA ALA A 141 4.67 9.37 3.76
C ALA A 141 3.67 9.60 4.90
N TYR A 142 2.37 9.64 4.58
CA TYR A 142 1.34 9.94 5.57
C TYR A 142 0.22 8.90 5.58
N LYS A 143 -0.53 8.73 4.49
CA LYS A 143 -1.52 7.66 4.34
C LYS A 143 -0.90 6.47 3.62
N MET A 144 -1.06 5.28 4.17
CA MET A 144 -0.46 4.05 3.68
C MET A 144 -1.50 2.98 3.39
N ASP A 145 -1.17 2.08 2.46
CA ASP A 145 -1.89 0.84 2.19
C ASP A 145 -0.99 -0.35 2.49
N LEU A 146 -1.55 -1.36 3.12
CA LEU A 146 -0.86 -2.60 3.46
C LEU A 146 -1.24 -3.66 2.43
N LYS A 147 -0.25 -4.25 1.75
CA LYS A 147 -0.46 -5.30 0.75
C LYS A 147 -0.14 -6.71 1.25
N SER A 148 0.61 -6.86 2.33
CA SER A 148 1.01 -8.14 2.91
C SER A 148 -0.09 -8.76 3.79
N LEU A 149 -1.26 -9.01 3.20
CA LEU A 149 -2.42 -9.56 3.89
C LEU A 149 -2.97 -10.80 3.20
N VAL A 150 -3.50 -11.72 4.00
CA VAL A 150 -4.34 -12.84 3.56
C VAL A 150 -5.72 -12.69 4.19
N TRP A 151 -6.72 -12.54 3.34
CA TRP A 151 -8.13 -12.44 3.71
C TRP A 151 -8.75 -13.82 3.85
N TYR A 152 -9.61 -13.99 4.84
CA TYR A 152 -10.27 -15.27 5.15
C TYR A 152 -11.60 -15.04 5.88
N SER A 153 -12.40 -16.09 6.00
CA SER A 153 -13.60 -16.11 6.86
C SER A 153 -13.25 -16.73 8.21
N PRO A 154 -13.36 -15.98 9.34
CA PRO A 154 -13.13 -16.52 10.67
C PRO A 154 -14.06 -17.70 10.99
N GLU A 155 -15.34 -17.65 10.60
CA GLU A 155 -16.30 -18.74 10.79
C GLU A 155 -15.85 -20.01 10.09
N GLN A 156 -15.40 -19.89 8.83
CA GLN A 156 -14.93 -21.07 8.07
C GLN A 156 -13.66 -21.68 8.66
N PHE A 157 -12.76 -20.86 9.19
CA PHE A 157 -11.58 -21.36 9.88
C PHE A 157 -11.95 -22.08 11.18
N GLU A 158 -12.86 -21.51 11.97
CA GLU A 158 -13.34 -22.12 13.22
C GLU A 158 -14.06 -23.46 12.93
N ASP A 159 -14.97 -23.48 11.98
CA ASP A 159 -15.74 -24.68 11.62
C ASP A 159 -14.86 -25.84 11.14
N ASN A 160 -13.74 -25.55 10.48
CA ASN A 160 -12.79 -26.54 9.98
C ASN A 160 -11.61 -26.79 10.93
N GLY A 161 -11.50 -26.04 12.03
CA GLY A 161 -10.40 -26.15 12.97
C GLY A 161 -9.05 -25.65 12.43
N TYR A 162 -9.07 -24.69 11.50
CA TYR A 162 -7.87 -24.09 10.95
C TYR A 162 -7.34 -22.96 11.87
N GLU A 163 -6.04 -22.93 12.04
CA GLU A 163 -5.34 -21.88 12.79
C GLU A 163 -4.66 -20.90 11.84
N ILE A 164 -4.50 -19.65 12.31
CA ILE A 164 -3.77 -18.61 11.55
C ILE A 164 -2.29 -18.98 11.50
N PRO A 165 -1.69 -19.16 10.30
CA PRO A 165 -0.28 -19.53 10.19
C PRO A 165 0.62 -18.34 10.56
N ALA A 166 1.67 -18.61 11.33
CA ALA A 166 2.68 -17.64 11.71
C ALA A 166 3.89 -17.61 10.75
N THR A 167 4.05 -18.66 9.95
CA THR A 167 5.16 -18.81 8.99
C THR A 167 4.65 -19.22 7.62
N MET A 168 5.48 -18.97 6.58
CA MET A 168 5.16 -19.40 5.22
C MET A 168 5.07 -20.93 5.12
N GLU A 169 5.91 -21.64 5.86
CA GLU A 169 5.87 -23.09 5.95
C GLU A 169 4.51 -23.57 6.46
N GLU A 170 4.01 -22.96 7.55
CA GLU A 170 2.69 -23.29 8.10
C GLU A 170 1.56 -22.90 7.13
N LEU A 171 1.69 -21.79 6.37
CA LEU A 171 0.71 -21.41 5.36
C LEU A 171 0.60 -22.43 4.23
N ILE A 172 1.74 -22.98 3.80
CA ILE A 172 1.78 -24.07 2.80
C ILE A 172 1.17 -25.34 3.37
N GLU A 173 1.52 -25.72 4.60
CA GLU A 173 0.95 -26.88 5.28
C GLU A 173 -0.58 -26.74 5.46
N LEU A 174 -1.04 -25.56 5.83
CA LEU A 174 -2.47 -25.24 5.92
C LEU A 174 -3.16 -25.39 4.56
N SER A 175 -2.55 -24.93 3.49
CA SER A 175 -3.09 -25.08 2.13
C SER A 175 -3.21 -26.56 1.74
N ASP A 176 -2.20 -27.36 2.05
CA ASP A 176 -2.23 -28.81 1.82
C ASP A 176 -3.32 -29.50 2.68
N GLN A 177 -3.48 -29.07 3.93
CA GLN A 177 -4.54 -29.57 4.82
C GLN A 177 -5.93 -29.27 4.28
N MET A 178 -6.15 -28.03 3.79
CA MET A 178 -7.43 -27.66 3.18
C MET A 178 -7.78 -28.56 1.99
N VAL A 179 -6.80 -28.86 1.12
CA VAL A 179 -7.00 -29.79 0.01
C VAL A 179 -7.35 -31.20 0.53
N ALA A 180 -6.65 -31.70 1.55
CA ALA A 180 -6.92 -33.00 2.15
C ALA A 180 -8.33 -33.08 2.76
N ASP A 181 -8.85 -31.97 3.27
CA ASP A 181 -10.19 -31.85 3.84
C ASP A 181 -11.28 -31.66 2.76
N GLY A 182 -10.90 -31.54 1.50
CA GLY A 182 -11.83 -31.31 0.38
C GLY A 182 -12.18 -29.84 0.15
N ASN A 183 -11.43 -28.91 0.76
CA ASN A 183 -11.59 -27.48 0.57
C ASN A 183 -10.57 -26.96 -0.46
N THR A 184 -10.89 -25.85 -1.12
CA THR A 184 -9.96 -25.16 -2.02
C THR A 184 -9.29 -24.01 -1.28
N PRO A 185 -7.94 -24.00 -1.12
CA PRO A 185 -7.27 -23.01 -0.30
C PRO A 185 -7.39 -21.58 -0.83
N TRP A 186 -7.22 -21.36 -2.15
CA TRP A 186 -6.94 -20.03 -2.67
C TRP A 186 -7.95 -19.52 -3.69
N CYS A 187 -8.38 -18.28 -3.49
CA CYS A 187 -9.03 -17.45 -4.48
C CYS A 187 -7.96 -16.65 -5.20
N ILE A 188 -7.74 -16.84 -6.49
CA ILE A 188 -6.73 -16.10 -7.26
C ILE A 188 -7.32 -15.69 -8.61
N GLY A 189 -7.17 -14.41 -8.95
CA GLY A 189 -7.57 -13.87 -10.24
C GLY A 189 -6.72 -12.66 -10.58
N VAL A 190 -6.29 -12.55 -11.84
CA VAL A 190 -5.38 -11.48 -12.29
C VAL A 190 -5.97 -10.60 -13.38
N GLU A 191 -7.17 -10.93 -13.88
CA GLU A 191 -7.83 -10.14 -14.91
C GLU A 191 -8.21 -8.76 -14.34
N SER A 192 -7.89 -7.70 -15.05
CA SER A 192 -8.15 -6.29 -14.71
C SER A 192 -8.13 -5.37 -15.93
N GLY A 193 -8.72 -5.82 -17.05
CA GLY A 193 -8.71 -5.04 -18.28
C GLY A 193 -7.27 -4.75 -18.76
N ASN A 194 -6.96 -3.48 -18.99
CA ASN A 194 -5.61 -3.06 -19.42
C ASN A 194 -4.53 -3.24 -18.34
N ALA A 195 -4.93 -3.41 -17.09
CA ALA A 195 -4.02 -3.64 -15.95
C ALA A 195 -3.94 -5.13 -15.57
N THR A 196 -4.42 -6.04 -16.44
CA THR A 196 -4.36 -7.48 -16.18
C THR A 196 -2.94 -7.91 -15.83
N GLY A 197 -2.79 -8.64 -14.73
CA GLY A 197 -1.50 -9.11 -14.20
C GLY A 197 -1.01 -8.38 -12.95
N TRP A 198 -1.55 -7.22 -12.58
CA TRP A 198 -1.05 -6.45 -11.45
C TRP A 198 -1.17 -7.18 -10.10
N THR A 199 -2.18 -8.00 -9.89
CA THR A 199 -2.29 -8.79 -8.66
C THR A 199 -1.25 -9.91 -8.59
N ALA A 200 -0.82 -10.44 -9.74
CA ALA A 200 0.28 -11.40 -9.80
C ALA A 200 1.63 -10.75 -9.47
N THR A 201 1.85 -9.51 -9.93
CA THR A 201 3.06 -8.76 -9.55
C THR A 201 3.11 -8.48 -8.06
N ASP A 202 1.98 -8.15 -7.43
CA ASP A 202 1.88 -8.00 -5.97
C ASP A 202 2.29 -9.29 -5.21
N TRP A 203 1.88 -10.46 -5.70
CA TRP A 203 2.33 -11.73 -5.16
C TRP A 203 3.85 -11.91 -5.26
N MET A 204 4.40 -11.63 -6.44
CA MET A 204 5.84 -11.72 -6.71
C MET A 204 6.66 -10.82 -5.78
N GLU A 205 6.23 -9.58 -5.63
CA GLU A 205 6.88 -8.56 -4.83
C GLU A 205 6.90 -8.94 -3.35
N ASP A 206 5.76 -9.40 -2.84
CA ASP A 206 5.63 -9.84 -1.45
C ASP A 206 6.47 -11.12 -1.18
N ILE A 207 6.54 -12.02 -2.13
CA ILE A 207 7.38 -13.22 -2.06
C ILE A 207 8.87 -12.84 -2.12
N MET A 208 9.26 -11.90 -2.97
CA MET A 208 10.64 -11.40 -3.03
C MET A 208 11.12 -10.90 -1.66
N LEU A 209 10.28 -10.15 -0.93
CA LEU A 209 10.60 -9.67 0.42
C LEU A 209 10.76 -10.78 1.46
N ARG A 210 10.30 -11.99 1.16
CA ARG A 210 10.34 -13.17 2.06
C ARG A 210 11.37 -14.22 1.65
N THR A 211 11.94 -14.10 0.47
CA THR A 211 12.89 -15.09 -0.08
C THR A 211 14.27 -14.50 -0.33
N THR A 212 14.40 -13.19 -0.39
CA THR A 212 15.69 -12.51 -0.54
C THR A 212 15.72 -11.21 0.28
N SER A 213 16.89 -10.56 0.37
CA SER A 213 17.05 -9.34 1.15
C SER A 213 16.30 -8.14 0.54
N ALA A 214 15.99 -7.16 1.37
CA ALA A 214 15.44 -5.88 0.92
C ALA A 214 16.39 -5.15 -0.05
N GLU A 215 17.72 -5.28 0.14
CA GLU A 215 18.71 -4.76 -0.80
C GLU A 215 18.59 -5.40 -2.18
N ASN A 216 18.39 -6.72 -2.26
CA ASN A 216 18.14 -7.39 -3.53
C ASN A 216 16.82 -6.98 -4.17
N TYR A 217 15.79 -6.71 -3.36
CA TYR A 217 14.54 -6.13 -3.85
C TYR A 217 14.78 -4.77 -4.53
N ASP A 218 15.53 -3.87 -3.90
CA ASP A 218 15.87 -2.56 -4.45
C ASP A 218 16.69 -2.68 -5.75
N ARG A 219 17.67 -3.58 -5.78
CA ARG A 219 18.48 -3.88 -6.98
C ARG A 219 17.64 -4.49 -8.10
N TRP A 220 16.63 -5.28 -7.78
CA TRP A 220 15.67 -5.80 -8.75
C TRP A 220 14.82 -4.69 -9.36
N VAL A 221 14.33 -3.77 -8.55
CA VAL A 221 13.59 -2.57 -9.00
C VAL A 221 14.40 -1.72 -9.96
N SER A 222 15.71 -1.54 -9.72
CA SER A 222 16.62 -0.77 -10.61
C SER A 222 17.21 -1.57 -11.76
N ASN A 223 16.97 -2.89 -11.79
CA ASN A 223 17.59 -3.86 -12.68
C ASN A 223 19.11 -4.01 -12.51
N ASP A 224 19.67 -3.67 -11.35
CA ASP A 224 21.03 -4.06 -10.94
C ASP A 224 21.06 -5.54 -10.54
N LEU A 225 19.95 -6.10 -10.09
CA LEU A 225 19.64 -7.52 -10.04
C LEU A 225 18.76 -7.85 -11.24
N ALA A 226 19.23 -8.68 -12.14
CA ALA A 226 18.51 -9.03 -13.35
C ALA A 226 17.15 -9.69 -13.05
N PHE A 227 16.15 -9.43 -13.88
CA PHE A 227 14.82 -10.03 -13.73
C PHE A 227 14.84 -11.56 -13.86
N ASN A 228 15.78 -12.10 -14.63
CA ASN A 228 16.03 -13.54 -14.78
C ASN A 228 17.13 -14.09 -13.86
N SER A 229 17.43 -13.39 -12.76
CA SER A 229 18.31 -13.89 -11.72
C SER A 229 17.69 -15.07 -10.96
N PRO A 230 18.51 -15.92 -10.31
CA PRO A 230 17.99 -17.03 -9.52
C PRO A 230 17.00 -16.62 -8.42
N GLU A 231 17.20 -15.46 -7.80
CA GLU A 231 16.35 -14.91 -6.73
C GLU A 231 14.94 -14.64 -7.25
N VAL A 232 14.81 -13.99 -8.42
CA VAL A 232 13.53 -13.65 -9.03
C VAL A 232 12.83 -14.91 -9.57
N ILE A 233 13.56 -15.80 -10.23
CA ILE A 233 13.01 -17.07 -10.71
C ILE A 233 12.49 -17.91 -9.53
N ASN A 234 13.23 -17.98 -8.42
CA ASN A 234 12.79 -18.67 -7.22
C ASN A 234 11.48 -18.10 -6.65
N ALA A 235 11.36 -16.79 -6.61
CA ALA A 235 10.11 -16.14 -6.18
C ALA A 235 8.94 -16.46 -7.13
N MET A 236 9.19 -16.48 -8.42
CA MET A 236 8.18 -16.82 -9.44
C MET A 236 7.73 -18.29 -9.32
N GLU A 237 8.65 -19.21 -9.11
CA GLU A 237 8.37 -20.62 -8.88
C GLU A 237 7.51 -20.81 -7.60
N LEU A 238 7.83 -20.08 -6.54
CA LEU A 238 7.04 -20.13 -5.31
C LEU A 238 5.64 -19.57 -5.52
N TYR A 239 5.48 -18.45 -6.24
CA TYR A 239 4.16 -17.97 -6.64
C TYR A 239 3.41 -19.03 -7.46
N GLY A 240 4.10 -19.69 -8.38
CA GLY A 240 3.54 -20.79 -9.18
C GLY A 240 3.06 -21.97 -8.33
N LYS A 241 3.68 -22.22 -7.20
CA LYS A 241 3.22 -23.26 -6.25
C LYS A 241 1.81 -23.00 -5.76
N PHE A 242 1.45 -21.73 -5.56
CA PHE A 242 0.10 -21.32 -5.18
C PHE A 242 -0.84 -21.21 -6.39
N SER A 243 -0.44 -20.48 -7.43
CA SER A 243 -1.32 -20.06 -8.53
C SER A 243 -1.47 -21.08 -9.66
N ARG A 244 -0.54 -22.03 -9.77
CA ARG A 244 -0.50 -23.03 -10.86
C ARG A 244 -0.81 -24.45 -10.39
N ASN A 245 -1.41 -24.58 -9.25
CA ASN A 245 -1.85 -25.84 -8.67
C ASN A 245 -3.38 -25.93 -8.78
N ASP A 246 -3.88 -26.88 -9.57
CA ASP A 246 -5.32 -27.07 -9.80
C ASP A 246 -6.11 -27.36 -8.52
N ASP A 247 -5.49 -28.03 -7.54
CA ASP A 247 -6.13 -28.33 -6.26
C ASP A 247 -6.12 -27.12 -5.31
N TYR A 248 -5.24 -26.14 -5.55
CA TYR A 248 -5.11 -24.95 -4.71
C TYR A 248 -6.06 -23.82 -5.10
N VAL A 249 -6.41 -23.71 -6.39
CA VAL A 249 -7.08 -22.52 -6.94
C VAL A 249 -8.55 -22.81 -7.26
N ALA A 250 -9.45 -21.96 -6.80
CA ALA A 250 -10.86 -22.03 -7.18
C ALA A 250 -11.03 -21.89 -8.71
N GLY A 251 -11.63 -22.87 -9.32
CA GLY A 251 -11.75 -22.99 -10.77
C GLY A 251 -10.54 -23.60 -11.47
N GLY A 252 -9.50 -24.01 -10.72
CA GLY A 252 -8.25 -24.54 -11.24
C GLY A 252 -7.27 -23.48 -11.72
N ALA A 253 -6.02 -23.86 -11.94
CA ALA A 253 -4.94 -22.97 -12.37
C ALA A 253 -5.25 -22.22 -13.69
N ALA A 254 -5.94 -22.87 -14.61
CA ALA A 254 -6.32 -22.28 -15.90
C ALA A 254 -7.29 -21.09 -15.80
N SER A 255 -7.99 -20.95 -14.67
CA SER A 255 -8.94 -19.86 -14.43
C SER A 255 -8.26 -18.55 -13.98
N VAL A 256 -7.03 -18.60 -13.49
CA VAL A 256 -6.33 -17.45 -12.88
C VAL A 256 -6.24 -16.25 -13.83
N ALA A 257 -5.86 -16.49 -15.08
CA ALA A 257 -5.68 -15.41 -16.06
C ALA A 257 -6.98 -14.71 -16.47
N THR A 258 -8.13 -15.39 -16.36
CA THR A 258 -9.44 -14.90 -16.81
C THR A 258 -10.39 -14.51 -15.68
N THR A 259 -10.06 -14.86 -14.44
CA THR A 259 -10.85 -14.44 -13.26
C THR A 259 -10.49 -13.00 -12.90
N SER A 260 -11.50 -12.13 -12.83
CA SER A 260 -11.32 -10.75 -12.37
C SER A 260 -10.76 -10.70 -10.95
N PHE A 261 -9.82 -9.79 -10.71
CA PHE A 261 -9.31 -9.53 -9.36
C PHE A 261 -10.42 -9.12 -8.38
N GLY A 262 -11.47 -8.46 -8.88
CA GLY A 262 -12.64 -8.07 -8.09
C GLY A 262 -13.65 -9.18 -7.84
N ASP A 263 -13.64 -10.24 -8.67
CA ASP A 263 -14.53 -11.39 -8.52
C ASP A 263 -13.89 -12.52 -7.71
N ALA A 264 -12.57 -12.67 -7.78
CA ALA A 264 -11.85 -13.73 -7.07
C ALA A 264 -12.18 -13.79 -5.55
N PRO A 265 -12.18 -12.69 -4.79
CA PRO A 265 -12.46 -12.73 -3.35
C PRO A 265 -13.92 -13.10 -3.00
N LYS A 266 -14.85 -13.00 -3.95
CA LYS A 266 -16.26 -13.38 -3.71
C LYS A 266 -16.42 -14.86 -3.34
N GLY A 267 -15.47 -15.70 -3.74
CA GLY A 267 -15.43 -17.11 -3.36
C GLY A 267 -15.34 -17.37 -1.86
N LEU A 268 -14.83 -16.40 -1.07
CA LEU A 268 -14.81 -16.47 0.39
C LEU A 268 -16.22 -16.48 1.00
N PHE A 269 -17.18 -15.86 0.31
CA PHE A 269 -18.55 -15.59 0.80
C PHE A 269 -19.63 -16.47 0.18
N THR A 270 -19.28 -17.41 -0.68
CA THR A 270 -20.22 -18.40 -1.21
C THR A 270 -20.52 -19.49 -0.14
N SER A 271 -21.66 -20.17 -0.27
CA SER A 271 -22.05 -21.24 0.66
C SER A 271 -22.34 -22.55 -0.13
N PRO A 272 -21.45 -23.56 -0.03
CA PRO A 272 -20.14 -23.55 0.66
C PRO A 272 -19.14 -22.59 0.01
N PRO A 273 -18.08 -22.16 0.74
CA PRO A 273 -17.07 -21.28 0.16
C PRO A 273 -16.33 -21.96 -0.99
N SER A 274 -16.15 -21.22 -2.09
CA SER A 274 -15.41 -21.73 -3.26
C SER A 274 -13.91 -21.77 -3.01
N CYS A 275 -13.42 -20.97 -2.08
CA CYS A 275 -12.04 -20.86 -1.66
C CYS A 275 -11.95 -20.28 -0.25
N MET A 276 -10.88 -20.58 0.46
CA MET A 276 -10.75 -20.31 1.89
C MET A 276 -9.92 -19.06 2.20
N MET A 277 -9.00 -18.67 1.31
CA MET A 277 -8.05 -17.57 1.51
C MET A 277 -7.87 -16.76 0.23
N HIS A 278 -7.57 -15.46 0.42
CA HIS A 278 -7.28 -14.54 -0.69
C HIS A 278 -6.19 -13.56 -0.29
N ARG A 279 -5.01 -13.60 -0.95
CA ARG A 279 -3.96 -12.62 -0.69
C ARG A 279 -4.25 -11.32 -1.44
N HIS A 280 -4.39 -10.22 -0.73
CA HIS A 280 -4.66 -8.91 -1.32
C HIS A 280 -4.41 -7.77 -0.32
N ALA A 281 -4.46 -6.53 -0.82
CA ALA A 281 -4.23 -5.31 -0.06
C ALA A 281 -5.38 -4.93 0.91
N SER A 282 -5.10 -3.99 1.81
CA SER A 282 -6.05 -3.48 2.81
C SER A 282 -7.29 -2.81 2.21
N PHE A 283 -7.20 -2.27 0.99
CA PHE A 283 -8.34 -1.64 0.32
C PHE A 283 -9.37 -2.65 -0.25
N LEU A 284 -9.13 -3.95 -0.13
CA LEU A 284 -9.98 -4.99 -0.70
C LEU A 284 -11.42 -4.94 -0.20
N THR A 285 -11.64 -4.49 1.03
CA THR A 285 -12.99 -4.39 1.61
C THR A 285 -13.97 -3.62 0.74
N GLY A 286 -13.50 -2.62 0.01
CA GLY A 286 -14.32 -1.84 -0.93
C GLY A 286 -14.84 -2.64 -2.14
N ILE A 287 -14.25 -3.81 -2.39
CA ILE A 287 -14.59 -4.70 -3.52
C ILE A 287 -15.42 -5.91 -3.05
N PHE A 288 -15.53 -6.14 -1.76
CA PHE A 288 -16.37 -7.22 -1.23
C PHE A 288 -17.84 -7.04 -1.65
N PRO A 289 -18.62 -8.14 -1.72
CA PRO A 289 -20.01 -8.09 -2.18
C PRO A 289 -20.86 -7.03 -1.47
N ASP A 290 -20.63 -6.86 -0.17
CA ASP A 290 -21.34 -5.92 0.71
C ASP A 290 -20.46 -4.74 1.14
N LYS A 291 -19.44 -4.42 0.33
CA LYS A 291 -18.54 -3.23 0.46
C LYS A 291 -17.88 -3.12 1.84
N GLY A 292 -17.52 -4.26 2.43
CA GLY A 292 -16.82 -4.31 3.71
C GLY A 292 -17.71 -4.50 4.94
N GLU A 293 -19.03 -4.49 4.81
CA GLU A 293 -19.95 -4.83 5.91
C GLU A 293 -19.70 -6.26 6.42
N GLU A 294 -19.14 -7.13 5.57
CA GLU A 294 -18.72 -8.49 5.94
C GLU A 294 -17.72 -8.47 7.10
N VAL A 295 -16.83 -7.48 7.15
CA VAL A 295 -15.87 -7.31 8.26
C VAL A 295 -16.62 -6.97 9.56
N ALA A 296 -17.57 -6.04 9.50
CA ALA A 296 -18.36 -5.64 10.68
C ALA A 296 -19.21 -6.80 11.24
N ARG A 297 -19.66 -7.70 10.35
CA ARG A 297 -20.42 -8.90 10.74
C ARG A 297 -19.53 -10.08 11.18
N GLY A 298 -18.19 -9.93 11.11
CA GLY A 298 -17.26 -11.01 11.43
C GLY A 298 -17.15 -12.12 10.36
N GLU A 299 -17.65 -11.87 9.16
CA GLU A 299 -17.61 -12.79 8.03
C GLU A 299 -16.27 -12.75 7.29
N ALA A 300 -15.52 -11.66 7.43
CA ALA A 300 -14.19 -11.47 6.85
C ALA A 300 -13.22 -10.86 7.85
N ASP A 301 -11.99 -11.32 7.82
CA ASP A 301 -10.85 -10.78 8.54
C ASP A 301 -9.59 -11.00 7.69
N ALA A 302 -8.46 -10.45 8.12
CA ALA A 302 -7.19 -10.64 7.44
C ALA A 302 -6.08 -10.92 8.44
N PHE A 303 -5.09 -11.72 8.03
CA PHE A 303 -3.86 -11.92 8.78
C PHE A 303 -2.64 -11.52 7.94
N TYR A 304 -1.53 -11.27 8.62
CA TYR A 304 -0.27 -10.92 7.97
C TYR A 304 0.23 -12.06 7.10
N PHE A 305 0.55 -11.77 5.84
CA PHE A 305 1.20 -12.72 4.93
C PHE A 305 2.56 -13.10 5.51
N PRO A 306 2.73 -14.35 5.97
CA PRO A 306 3.81 -14.65 6.90
C PRO A 306 5.18 -14.76 6.22
N PRO A 307 6.28 -14.48 6.95
CA PRO A 307 7.63 -14.75 6.48
C PRO A 307 7.97 -16.24 6.61
N PHE A 308 9.01 -16.68 5.92
CA PHE A 308 9.61 -17.98 6.19
C PHE A 308 10.31 -17.98 7.53
N ALA A 309 10.09 -19.00 8.35
CA ALA A 309 10.80 -19.19 9.61
C ALA A 309 12.31 -19.32 9.41
N SER A 310 12.74 -19.97 8.33
CA SER A 310 14.14 -20.19 7.96
C SER A 310 14.82 -18.97 7.31
N GLY A 311 14.04 -17.98 6.86
CA GLY A 311 14.56 -16.87 6.05
C GLY A 311 15.35 -15.82 6.84
N ASN A 312 15.05 -15.63 8.11
CA ASN A 312 15.64 -14.62 8.98
C ASN A 312 15.61 -13.19 8.39
N LEU A 313 14.55 -12.87 7.69
CA LEU A 313 14.35 -11.57 7.02
C LEU A 313 13.44 -10.60 7.83
N GLY A 314 13.13 -10.95 9.07
CA GLY A 314 12.28 -10.16 9.95
C GLY A 314 10.80 -10.20 9.53
N ASN A 315 10.11 -9.07 9.70
CA ASN A 315 8.70 -8.88 9.36
C ASN A 315 8.57 -7.87 8.22
N PRO A 316 8.88 -8.27 6.97
CA PRO A 316 8.79 -7.38 5.84
C PRO A 316 7.34 -7.10 5.46
N VAL A 317 7.09 -5.89 5.01
CA VAL A 317 5.78 -5.44 4.55
C VAL A 317 5.90 -4.87 3.14
N LEU A 318 5.07 -5.38 2.25
CA LEU A 318 4.78 -4.76 0.97
C LEU A 318 3.59 -3.82 1.14
N GLY A 319 3.66 -2.64 0.55
CA GLY A 319 2.57 -1.70 0.59
C GLY A 319 2.62 -0.65 -0.49
N ALA A 320 1.73 0.30 -0.36
CA ALA A 320 1.62 1.49 -1.16
C ALA A 320 1.33 2.67 -0.23
N GLY A 321 1.14 3.85 -0.80
CA GLY A 321 0.78 5.02 -0.01
C GLY A 321 0.93 6.28 -0.82
N THR A 322 0.70 7.40 -0.16
CA THR A 322 0.84 8.71 -0.77
C THR A 322 1.98 9.49 -0.13
N LEU A 323 2.75 10.16 -0.98
CA LEU A 323 3.86 11.00 -0.58
C LEU A 323 3.47 12.48 -0.70
N TYR A 324 3.52 13.17 0.42
CA TYR A 324 3.28 14.60 0.50
C TYR A 324 4.58 15.32 0.19
N THR A 325 4.58 16.13 -0.87
CA THR A 325 5.75 16.87 -1.33
C THR A 325 5.49 18.37 -1.30
N MET A 326 6.54 19.16 -1.13
CA MET A 326 6.49 20.60 -1.20
C MET A 326 6.99 21.08 -2.56
N ALA A 327 6.13 21.77 -3.32
CA ALA A 327 6.52 22.35 -4.61
C ALA A 327 6.66 23.88 -4.53
N LYS A 328 6.03 24.52 -3.54
CA LYS A 328 6.16 25.93 -3.25
C LYS A 328 6.30 26.14 -1.75
N ASP A 329 7.42 26.70 -1.34
CA ASP A 329 7.71 26.95 0.06
C ASP A 329 6.90 28.13 0.63
N SER A 330 6.47 27.99 1.87
CA SER A 330 5.98 29.09 2.71
C SER A 330 6.05 28.67 4.19
N PRO A 331 6.05 29.61 5.13
CA PRO A 331 6.00 29.28 6.56
C PRO A 331 4.80 28.40 6.92
N ALA A 332 3.63 28.67 6.34
CA ALA A 332 2.42 27.87 6.56
C ALA A 332 2.55 26.45 6.00
N THR A 333 3.14 26.29 4.80
CA THR A 333 3.41 24.97 4.21
C THR A 333 4.35 24.15 5.09
N ARG A 334 5.41 24.75 5.62
CA ARG A 334 6.31 24.08 6.58
C ARG A 334 5.61 23.73 7.89
N GLY A 335 4.71 24.59 8.36
CA GLY A 335 3.85 24.30 9.51
C GLY A 335 2.93 23.09 9.27
N PHE A 336 2.46 22.91 8.04
CA PHE A 336 1.66 21.74 7.66
C PHE A 336 2.47 20.43 7.72
N PHE A 337 3.74 20.43 7.30
CA PHE A 337 4.60 19.25 7.48
C PHE A 337 4.88 18.94 8.95
N LYS A 338 4.94 19.95 9.83
CA LYS A 338 4.99 19.73 11.28
C LYS A 338 3.68 19.12 11.80
N TYR A 339 2.54 19.50 11.21
CA TYR A 339 1.25 18.86 11.51
C TYR A 339 1.27 17.36 11.16
N LEU A 340 1.76 16.99 9.99
CA LEU A 340 1.86 15.59 9.57
C LEU A 340 2.77 14.74 10.48
N GLN A 341 3.67 15.35 11.21
CA GLN A 341 4.51 14.67 12.20
C GLN A 341 3.77 14.40 13.52
N GLN A 342 2.69 15.11 13.82
CA GLN A 342 1.94 14.95 15.07
C GLN A 342 1.14 13.64 15.09
N ALA A 343 1.21 12.87 16.17
CA ALA A 343 0.36 11.68 16.33
C ALA A 343 -1.13 12.01 16.16
N SER A 344 -1.56 13.16 16.71
CA SER A 344 -2.93 13.67 16.56
C SER A 344 -3.38 13.81 15.11
N ALA A 345 -2.48 14.21 14.19
CA ALA A 345 -2.81 14.32 12.77
C ALA A 345 -3.14 12.97 12.11
N HIS A 346 -2.48 11.91 12.57
CA HIS A 346 -2.77 10.55 12.11
C HIS A 346 -4.05 10.02 12.76
N GLU A 347 -4.20 10.22 14.05
CA GLU A 347 -5.37 9.78 14.83
C GLU A 347 -6.67 10.42 14.32
N ALA A 348 -6.64 11.67 13.89
CA ALA A 348 -7.79 12.36 13.32
C ALA A 348 -8.34 11.65 12.06
N TRP A 349 -7.48 11.10 11.22
CA TRP A 349 -7.94 10.30 10.09
C TRP A 349 -8.26 8.86 10.48
N MET A 350 -7.46 8.25 11.36
CA MET A 350 -7.69 6.88 11.85
C MET A 350 -9.12 6.70 12.39
N GLN A 351 -9.65 7.68 13.09
CA GLN A 351 -11.02 7.67 13.62
C GLN A 351 -12.11 7.64 12.55
N GLN A 352 -11.82 8.12 11.36
CA GLN A 352 -12.79 8.19 10.25
C GLN A 352 -12.83 6.89 9.43
N GLY A 353 -11.80 6.07 9.50
CA GLY A 353 -11.67 4.81 8.75
C GLY A 353 -10.73 4.90 7.55
N VAL A 354 -10.47 3.77 6.93
CA VAL A 354 -9.66 3.58 5.70
C VAL A 354 -8.32 4.34 5.69
N PHE A 355 -7.68 4.44 6.84
CA PHE A 355 -6.39 5.09 7.00
C PHE A 355 -5.44 4.18 7.79
N LEU A 356 -4.26 3.97 7.27
CA LEU A 356 -3.19 3.26 7.96
C LEU A 356 -1.96 4.15 8.06
N THR A 357 -1.22 4.00 9.16
CA THR A 357 0.02 4.73 9.40
C THR A 357 1.09 3.84 10.01
N ALA A 358 2.35 4.12 9.69
CA ALA A 358 3.50 3.52 10.36
C ALA A 358 3.97 4.32 11.59
N HIS A 359 3.29 5.42 11.95
CA HIS A 359 3.65 6.27 13.08
C HIS A 359 3.50 5.51 14.41
N LYS A 360 4.62 5.19 15.06
CA LYS A 360 4.65 4.41 16.30
C LYS A 360 4.04 5.13 17.52
N GLY A 361 3.98 6.45 17.47
CA GLY A 361 3.41 7.28 18.52
C GLY A 361 1.90 7.51 18.41
N ALA A 362 1.27 7.14 17.30
CA ALA A 362 -0.18 7.20 17.15
C ALA A 362 -0.85 6.16 18.07
N ASP A 363 -1.91 6.56 18.76
CA ASP A 363 -2.66 5.66 19.64
C ASP A 363 -3.52 4.71 18.81
N LEU A 364 -3.22 3.42 18.88
CA LEU A 364 -3.91 2.38 18.11
C LEU A 364 -5.42 2.31 18.42
N SER A 365 -5.84 2.81 19.60
CA SER A 365 -7.27 2.90 19.94
C SER A 365 -8.05 3.87 19.05
N ALA A 366 -7.36 4.76 18.35
CA ALA A 366 -7.98 5.68 17.38
C ALA A 366 -8.44 5.00 16.10
N TYR A 367 -7.97 3.80 15.77
CA TYR A 367 -8.47 3.08 14.62
C TYR A 367 -9.95 2.76 14.74
N ALA A 368 -10.71 3.05 13.67
CA ALA A 368 -12.16 2.94 13.64
C ALA A 368 -12.69 1.50 13.82
N THR A 369 -11.89 0.49 13.47
CA THR A 369 -12.27 -0.92 13.56
C THR A 369 -11.13 -1.79 14.12
N PRO A 370 -11.43 -2.95 14.74
CA PRO A 370 -10.41 -3.90 15.17
C PRO A 370 -9.50 -4.38 14.03
N LEU A 371 -10.04 -4.54 12.82
CA LEU A 371 -9.26 -4.92 11.65
C LEU A 371 -8.23 -3.85 11.27
N LEU A 372 -8.64 -2.58 11.19
CA LEU A 372 -7.73 -1.47 10.91
C LEU A 372 -6.65 -1.35 11.99
N ARG A 373 -7.00 -1.57 13.25
CA ARG A 373 -6.03 -1.61 14.35
C ARG A 373 -4.99 -2.70 14.13
N LYS A 374 -5.41 -3.92 13.81
CA LYS A 374 -4.51 -5.05 13.49
C LYS A 374 -3.57 -4.71 12.34
N GLN A 375 -4.10 -4.14 11.26
CA GLN A 375 -3.32 -3.72 10.09
C GLN A 375 -2.32 -2.61 10.46
N GLY A 376 -2.72 -1.65 11.29
CA GLY A 376 -1.83 -0.61 11.81
C GLY A 376 -0.72 -1.17 12.70
N GLU A 377 -1.00 -2.19 13.51
CA GLU A 377 0.01 -2.91 14.29
C GLU A 377 1.04 -3.60 13.39
N ILE A 378 0.63 -4.20 12.28
CA ILE A 378 1.54 -4.80 11.31
C ILE A 378 2.49 -3.75 10.74
N LEU A 379 1.98 -2.58 10.34
CA LEU A 379 2.82 -1.48 9.84
C LEU A 379 3.75 -0.90 10.90
N ALA A 380 3.26 -0.69 12.11
CA ALA A 380 4.05 -0.15 13.22
C ALA A 380 5.19 -1.08 13.66
N ASN A 381 4.99 -2.40 13.53
CA ASN A 381 5.96 -3.44 13.88
C ASN A 381 6.79 -3.95 12.69
N ALA A 382 6.57 -3.43 11.50
CA ALA A 382 7.36 -3.81 10.33
C ALA A 382 8.84 -3.52 10.54
N THR A 383 9.69 -4.47 10.19
CA THR A 383 11.15 -4.29 10.21
C THR A 383 11.66 -3.73 8.89
N THR A 384 10.93 -3.98 7.81
CA THR A 384 11.21 -3.53 6.45
C THR A 384 9.89 -3.18 5.78
N PHE A 385 9.85 -2.03 5.11
CA PHE A 385 8.76 -1.66 4.20
C PHE A 385 9.35 -1.50 2.80
N ARG A 386 8.66 -2.03 1.79
CA ARG A 386 8.94 -1.70 0.40
C ARG A 386 7.66 -1.38 -0.34
N PHE A 387 7.76 -0.35 -1.17
CA PHE A 387 6.69 0.01 -2.09
C PHE A 387 6.59 -1.05 -3.20
N ASP A 388 5.41 -1.17 -3.78
CA ASP A 388 5.10 -1.97 -4.95
C ASP A 388 6.19 -1.79 -6.02
N ALA A 389 6.94 -2.86 -6.33
CA ALA A 389 8.08 -2.77 -7.24
C ALA A 389 7.66 -2.40 -8.65
N SER A 390 6.54 -2.90 -9.14
CA SER A 390 6.03 -2.59 -10.47
C SER A 390 5.72 -1.09 -10.63
N ASP A 391 5.27 -0.43 -9.57
CA ASP A 391 5.03 1.02 -9.55
C ASP A 391 6.31 1.86 -9.45
N LEU A 392 7.42 1.25 -9.03
CA LEU A 392 8.74 1.88 -8.97
C LEU A 392 9.56 1.68 -10.26
N MET A 393 9.25 0.65 -11.02
CA MET A 393 9.91 0.36 -12.30
C MET A 393 9.45 1.33 -13.39
N PRO A 394 10.22 1.53 -14.48
CA PRO A 394 9.71 2.23 -15.66
C PRO A 394 8.38 1.65 -16.14
N GLY A 395 7.45 2.50 -16.58
CA GLY A 395 6.10 2.08 -16.97
C GLY A 395 6.06 0.96 -18.02
N ALA A 396 6.99 0.98 -18.98
CA ALA A 396 7.11 -0.09 -19.99
C ALA A 396 7.46 -1.46 -19.38
N ILE A 397 8.08 -1.47 -18.21
CA ILE A 397 8.42 -2.70 -17.47
C ILE A 397 7.35 -3.02 -16.44
N GLY A 398 7.15 -2.15 -15.44
CA GLY A 398 6.26 -2.42 -14.31
C GLY A 398 4.81 -2.66 -14.71
N ALA A 399 4.23 -1.73 -15.45
CA ALA A 399 2.85 -1.81 -15.96
C ALA A 399 2.76 -2.43 -17.36
N GLY A 400 3.88 -2.70 -18.02
CA GLY A 400 3.96 -3.30 -19.34
C GLY A 400 4.38 -4.77 -19.28
N ALA A 401 5.68 -5.02 -19.46
CA ALA A 401 6.21 -6.38 -19.60
C ALA A 401 5.95 -7.25 -18.34
N PHE A 402 6.09 -6.71 -17.15
CA PHE A 402 5.89 -7.48 -15.92
C PHE A 402 4.44 -7.95 -15.79
N TRP A 403 3.45 -7.09 -16.00
CA TRP A 403 2.03 -7.49 -15.98
C TRP A 403 1.71 -8.53 -17.06
N SER A 404 2.11 -8.27 -18.30
CA SER A 404 1.77 -9.14 -19.44
C SER A 404 2.44 -10.51 -19.32
N GLU A 405 3.68 -10.56 -18.90
CA GLU A 405 4.42 -11.83 -18.76
C GLU A 405 3.94 -12.64 -17.54
N MET A 406 3.53 -12.00 -16.44
CA MET A 406 2.89 -12.71 -15.32
C MET A 406 1.51 -13.26 -15.71
N THR A 407 0.81 -12.62 -16.62
CA THR A 407 -0.42 -13.15 -17.20
C THR A 407 -0.13 -14.36 -18.09
N ALA A 408 0.95 -14.33 -18.89
CA ALA A 408 1.41 -15.46 -19.66
C ALA A 408 1.86 -16.63 -18.77
N PHE A 409 2.52 -16.33 -17.65
CA PHE A 409 2.87 -17.31 -16.62
C PHE A 409 1.62 -18.00 -16.03
N ALA A 410 0.57 -17.23 -15.75
CA ALA A 410 -0.71 -17.78 -15.31
C ALA A 410 -1.33 -18.72 -16.35
N ASN A 411 -1.11 -18.45 -17.63
CA ASN A 411 -1.56 -19.29 -18.76
C ASN A 411 -0.62 -20.46 -19.08
N GLY A 412 0.40 -20.72 -18.28
CA GLY A 412 1.24 -21.91 -18.39
C GLY A 412 2.65 -21.68 -18.95
N GLN A 413 3.03 -20.42 -19.25
CA GLN A 413 4.43 -20.12 -19.61
C GLN A 413 5.37 -20.45 -18.44
N ASP A 414 6.52 -21.07 -18.72
CA ASP A 414 7.45 -21.40 -17.66
C ASP A 414 8.15 -20.17 -17.05
N ALA A 415 8.66 -20.31 -15.84
CA ALA A 415 9.26 -19.21 -15.10
C ALA A 415 10.50 -18.62 -15.76
N ASN A 416 11.37 -19.47 -16.35
CA ASN A 416 12.58 -19.00 -17.03
C ASN A 416 12.22 -18.15 -18.27
N THR A 417 11.31 -18.62 -19.10
CA THR A 417 10.84 -17.88 -20.28
C THR A 417 10.19 -16.57 -19.88
N THR A 418 9.34 -16.57 -18.85
CA THR A 418 8.69 -15.36 -18.30
C THR A 418 9.75 -14.34 -17.84
N ALA A 419 10.71 -14.78 -17.06
CA ALA A 419 11.78 -13.94 -16.55
C ALA A 419 12.69 -13.40 -17.65
N ASP A 420 13.06 -14.24 -18.61
CA ASP A 420 13.88 -13.84 -19.77
C ASP A 420 13.18 -12.80 -20.65
N ASN A 421 11.88 -12.93 -20.86
CA ASN A 421 11.09 -11.97 -21.64
C ASN A 421 11.03 -10.60 -20.95
N ILE A 422 10.86 -10.57 -19.63
CA ILE A 422 10.86 -9.31 -18.87
C ILE A 422 12.26 -8.68 -18.89
N GLN A 423 13.32 -9.49 -18.72
CA GLN A 423 14.69 -8.98 -18.81
C GLN A 423 15.00 -8.43 -20.21
N ALA A 424 14.53 -9.08 -21.26
CA ALA A 424 14.69 -8.57 -22.63
C ALA A 424 14.00 -7.21 -22.82
N ALA A 425 12.82 -7.01 -22.20
CA ALA A 425 12.15 -5.70 -22.20
C ALA A 425 12.98 -4.63 -21.48
N TRP A 426 13.60 -4.96 -20.34
CA TRP A 426 14.53 -4.08 -19.66
C TRP A 426 15.72 -3.70 -20.55
N ASP A 427 16.33 -4.69 -21.20
CA ASP A 427 17.51 -4.47 -22.07
C ASP A 427 17.17 -3.59 -23.27
N ALA A 428 15.93 -3.60 -23.72
CA ALA A 428 15.46 -2.79 -24.84
C ALA A 428 15.28 -1.30 -24.52
N ILE A 429 15.18 -0.92 -23.23
CA ILE A 429 15.00 0.47 -22.79
C ILE A 429 16.24 1.08 -22.14
N LYS A 430 17.35 0.32 -22.03
CA LYS A 430 18.64 0.78 -21.48
C LYS A 430 19.46 1.61 -22.46
#